data_26d4d5e51d15e2c5576764ad0f301f1d
#
_entry.id   26d4d5e51d15e2c5576764ad0f301f1d
#
_cell.length_a   1.000
_cell.length_b   1.000
_cell.length_c   1.000
_cell.angle_alpha   90.00
_cell.angle_beta   90.00
_cell.angle_gamma   90.00
#
_symmetry.space_group_name_H-M   'P 1'
#
loop_
_entity.id
_entity.type
_entity.pdbx_description
1 polymer ?
#
loop_
_entity_poly.entity_id
_entity_poly.type
_entity_poly.pdbx_seq_one_letter_code
_entity_poly.pdbx_strand_id
1 'polypeptide(L)'
;DNRYLDLTKVEDLAPTCEPGEEINVTIKYAGVWMHGYVYIDLDNDQKFSFKDGETDQSGTDLVSFYYYSGDFNNADSGVNSLGEAMSGSALNPGSNIPCPKFNAPEAGTYRIRFKVDWNSVDAGGQLAADGTPTGSNGILANRGTIIDATLKVVGEETGIGELKGENGNQGTEFFDLSGRKANASQHGVFIQNGKKVVR
;
A
#
# COMPACT_ATOMS: atom_id res chain seq x y z
N ASP A 1 22.46 -10.86 -8.90
CA ASP A 1 22.19 -10.96 -7.49
C ASP A 1 20.72 -10.65 -7.25
N ASN A 2 19.91 -11.66 -6.92
CA ASN A 2 18.45 -11.58 -6.87
C ASN A 2 17.94 -11.07 -5.51
N ARG A 3 18.59 -10.13 -4.89
CA ARG A 3 18.15 -9.58 -3.59
C ARG A 3 17.14 -8.46 -3.71
N TYR A 4 16.95 -7.96 -4.91
CA TYR A 4 15.91 -7.00 -5.21
C TYR A 4 15.04 -7.52 -6.36
N LEU A 5 13.74 -7.49 -6.17
CA LEU A 5 12.76 -7.88 -7.18
C LEU A 5 11.74 -6.74 -7.33
N ASP A 6 11.69 -6.15 -8.51
CA ASP A 6 10.69 -5.14 -8.86
C ASP A 6 9.52 -5.79 -9.61
N LEU A 7 8.37 -5.86 -8.96
CA LEU A 7 7.12 -6.36 -9.49
C LEU A 7 6.10 -5.24 -9.74
N THR A 8 6.50 -3.98 -9.65
CA THR A 8 5.58 -2.84 -9.78
C THR A 8 4.91 -2.75 -11.15
N LYS A 9 5.51 -3.37 -12.17
CA LYS A 9 4.97 -3.41 -13.55
C LYS A 9 4.25 -4.72 -13.89
N VAL A 10 4.09 -5.61 -12.92
CA VAL A 10 3.43 -6.91 -13.11
C VAL A 10 1.99 -6.79 -12.63
N GLU A 11 1.09 -6.45 -13.54
CA GLU A 11 -0.34 -6.20 -13.25
C GLU A 11 -1.02 -7.33 -12.48
N ASP A 12 -0.77 -8.57 -12.86
CA ASP A 12 -1.39 -9.76 -12.25
C ASP A 12 -0.92 -10.00 -10.79
N LEU A 13 0.14 -9.35 -10.37
CA LEU A 13 0.68 -9.44 -9.01
C LEU A 13 0.39 -8.21 -8.16
N ALA A 14 -0.37 -7.24 -8.69
CA ALA A 14 -0.79 -6.07 -7.94
C ALA A 14 -2.01 -6.42 -7.08
N PRO A 15 -1.88 -6.53 -5.75
CA PRO A 15 -3.03 -6.74 -4.88
C PRO A 15 -3.98 -5.55 -4.94
N THR A 16 -5.27 -5.85 -4.84
CA THR A 16 -6.34 -4.85 -4.82
C THR A 16 -7.14 -5.00 -3.55
N CYS A 17 -7.45 -3.90 -2.88
CA CYS A 17 -8.25 -3.83 -1.67
C CYS A 17 -9.08 -2.55 -1.62
N GLU A 18 -9.96 -2.43 -0.63
CA GLU A 18 -10.72 -1.22 -0.34
C GLU A 18 -10.02 -0.34 0.69
N PRO A 19 -10.29 0.98 0.74
CA PRO A 19 -9.78 1.85 1.79
C PRO A 19 -10.16 1.34 3.20
N GLY A 20 -9.17 1.28 4.09
CA GLY A 20 -9.38 0.79 5.45
C GLY A 20 -9.52 -0.72 5.60
N GLU A 21 -9.50 -1.48 4.52
CA GLU A 21 -9.48 -2.95 4.57
C GLU A 21 -8.25 -3.46 5.31
N GLU A 22 -8.40 -4.49 6.13
CA GLU A 22 -7.31 -5.11 6.87
C GLU A 22 -6.43 -5.95 5.92
N ILE A 23 -5.17 -5.56 5.78
CA ILE A 23 -4.19 -6.26 4.96
C ILE A 23 -3.38 -7.20 5.85
N ASN A 24 -3.30 -8.47 5.44
CA ASN A 24 -2.48 -9.50 6.06
C ASN A 24 -1.34 -9.90 5.12
N VAL A 25 -0.12 -9.64 5.54
CA VAL A 25 1.10 -9.99 4.80
C VAL A 25 1.78 -11.19 5.42
N THR A 26 2.05 -12.19 4.62
CA THR A 26 2.85 -13.36 5.02
C THR A 26 4.17 -13.36 4.26
N ILE A 27 5.27 -13.21 4.99
CA ILE A 27 6.62 -13.24 4.43
C ILE A 27 7.27 -14.58 4.80
N LYS A 28 7.57 -15.41 3.79
CA LYS A 28 8.43 -16.59 3.96
C LYS A 28 9.88 -16.20 3.71
N TYR A 29 10.77 -16.72 4.52
CA TYR A 29 12.19 -16.45 4.38
C TYR A 29 13.05 -17.70 4.58
N ALA A 30 14.27 -17.66 4.05
CA ALA A 30 15.26 -18.73 4.18
C ALA A 30 16.51 -18.18 4.90
N GLY A 31 16.40 -17.98 6.19
CA GLY A 31 17.47 -17.46 7.00
C GLY A 31 17.17 -17.67 8.49
N VAL A 32 18.05 -17.19 9.35
CA VAL A 32 17.84 -17.17 10.80
C VAL A 32 17.99 -15.73 11.31
N TRP A 33 17.22 -15.38 12.33
CA TRP A 33 17.26 -14.06 12.97
C TRP A 33 16.92 -12.92 12.02
N MET A 34 15.94 -13.13 11.15
CA MET A 34 15.52 -12.12 10.17
C MET A 34 14.37 -11.30 10.72
N HIS A 35 14.37 -10.05 10.35
CA HIS A 35 13.29 -9.10 10.59
C HIS A 35 12.48 -8.93 9.32
N GLY A 36 11.19 -8.64 9.45
CA GLY A 36 10.32 -8.33 8.33
C GLY A 36 9.76 -6.93 8.44
N TYR A 37 9.71 -6.22 7.33
CA TYR A 37 9.21 -4.85 7.25
C TYR A 37 8.30 -4.71 6.04
N VAL A 38 7.23 -3.92 6.19
CA VAL A 38 6.31 -3.56 5.14
C VAL A 38 6.20 -2.04 5.09
N TYR A 39 6.56 -1.45 3.95
CA TYR A 39 6.44 -0.03 3.69
C TYR A 39 5.41 0.21 2.59
N ILE A 40 4.67 1.31 2.68
CA ILE A 40 3.83 1.84 1.61
C ILE A 40 4.24 3.29 1.39
N ASP A 41 4.63 3.65 0.17
CA ASP A 41 4.92 5.03 -0.23
C ASP A 41 3.61 5.84 -0.24
N LEU A 42 3.24 6.37 0.93
CA LEU A 42 1.91 6.94 1.20
C LEU A 42 1.70 8.30 0.51
N ASP A 43 2.77 9.05 0.31
CA ASP A 43 2.73 10.37 -0.33
C ASP A 43 3.19 10.34 -1.80
N ASN A 44 3.57 9.16 -2.31
CA ASN A 44 4.06 8.92 -3.66
C ASN A 44 5.27 9.78 -4.04
N ASP A 45 6.15 10.08 -3.08
CA ASP A 45 7.37 10.87 -3.28
C ASP A 45 8.56 10.05 -3.78
N GLN A 46 8.38 8.75 -4.00
CA GLN A 46 9.39 7.78 -4.42
C GLN A 46 10.44 7.48 -3.34
N LYS A 47 10.10 7.69 -2.10
CA LYS A 47 10.92 7.35 -0.93
C LYS A 47 10.08 6.55 0.05
N PHE A 48 10.75 5.97 1.03
CA PHE A 48 10.09 5.34 2.16
C PHE A 48 10.63 5.97 3.44
N SER A 49 9.77 6.72 4.10
CA SER A 49 10.07 7.35 5.37
C SER A 49 9.96 6.35 6.53
N PHE A 50 10.75 6.54 7.56
CA PHE A 50 10.71 5.78 8.80
C PHE A 50 11.36 6.60 9.92
N LYS A 51 11.10 6.23 11.17
CA LYS A 51 11.75 6.80 12.35
C LYS A 51 12.74 5.79 12.90
N ASP A 52 14.03 6.13 12.86
CA ASP A 52 15.09 5.27 13.34
C ASP A 52 15.08 5.19 14.88
N GLY A 53 15.14 3.96 15.40
CA GLY A 53 15.13 3.72 16.84
C GLY A 53 13.80 3.94 17.56
N GLU A 54 12.73 4.25 16.84
CA GLU A 54 11.40 4.45 17.43
C GLU A 54 10.45 3.30 17.13
N THR A 55 9.67 2.89 18.12
CA THR A 55 8.61 1.89 17.95
C THR A 55 7.36 2.49 17.29
N ASP A 56 7.04 3.73 17.65
CA ASP A 56 5.93 4.46 17.04
C ASP A 56 6.34 5.01 15.67
N GLN A 57 5.90 4.34 14.62
CA GLN A 57 6.11 4.73 13.23
C GLN A 57 4.95 5.55 12.65
N SER A 58 4.06 6.07 13.47
CA SER A 58 2.93 6.88 12.99
C SER A 58 3.39 8.07 12.15
N GLY A 59 2.73 8.27 11.02
CA GLY A 59 3.06 9.32 10.05
C GLY A 59 4.28 9.01 9.17
N THR A 60 4.71 7.76 9.12
CA THR A 60 5.74 7.28 8.19
C THR A 60 5.16 6.23 7.24
N ASP A 61 5.96 5.80 6.27
CA ASP A 61 5.61 4.76 5.31
C ASP A 61 5.80 3.34 5.85
N LEU A 62 6.44 3.17 7.00
CA LEU A 62 6.60 1.89 7.65
C LEU A 62 5.31 1.48 8.36
N VAL A 63 4.47 0.72 7.68
CA VAL A 63 3.11 0.38 8.14
C VAL A 63 3.04 -0.89 8.99
N SER A 64 4.01 -1.80 8.84
CA SER A 64 4.06 -3.02 9.65
C SER A 64 5.48 -3.55 9.73
N PHE A 65 5.86 -4.09 10.88
CA PHE A 65 7.14 -4.75 11.05
C PHE A 65 7.10 -5.81 12.15
N TYR A 66 7.93 -6.84 11.94
CA TYR A 66 8.32 -7.81 12.95
C TYR A 66 9.80 -7.63 13.25
N TYR A 67 10.11 -7.41 14.50
CA TYR A 67 11.44 -7.16 14.93
C TYR A 67 11.89 -8.24 15.91
N TYR A 68 12.89 -9.00 15.51
CA TYR A 68 13.33 -10.17 16.26
C TYR A 68 14.19 -9.83 17.48
N SER A 69 15.20 -9.01 17.33
CA SER A 69 16.12 -8.66 18.43
C SER A 69 16.51 -7.19 18.39
N GLY A 70 16.54 -6.64 19.48
CA GLY A 70 16.52 -5.36 19.96
C GLY A 70 17.53 -4.33 19.54
N ASP A 71 17.49 -3.74 18.39
CA ASP A 71 18.10 -2.42 18.19
C ASP A 71 17.07 -1.28 18.29
N PHE A 72 15.79 -1.58 18.30
CA PHE A 72 14.79 -0.62 18.71
C PHE A 72 14.82 -0.47 20.24
N ASN A 73 15.70 0.37 20.74
CA ASN A 73 15.82 0.77 22.16
C ASN A 73 16.21 -0.29 23.18
N ASN A 74 16.31 -1.57 22.83
CA ASN A 74 16.74 -2.59 23.80
C ASN A 74 17.28 -3.84 23.10
N ALA A 75 18.55 -4.14 23.34
CA ALA A 75 19.25 -5.28 22.75
C ALA A 75 18.63 -6.65 23.06
N ASP A 76 17.83 -6.76 24.12
CA ASP A 76 17.36 -8.05 24.64
C ASP A 76 15.91 -8.38 24.29
N SER A 77 15.14 -7.44 23.77
CA SER A 77 13.75 -7.66 23.41
C SER A 77 13.36 -6.87 22.18
N GLY A 78 12.94 -7.54 21.14
CA GLY A 78 12.31 -6.91 19.98
C GLY A 78 10.88 -6.50 20.27
N VAL A 79 10.33 -5.67 19.40
CA VAL A 79 8.92 -5.30 19.38
C VAL A 79 8.37 -5.44 17.95
N ASN A 80 7.07 -5.55 17.80
CA ASN A 80 6.41 -5.43 16.51
C ASN A 80 5.76 -4.04 16.35
N SER A 81 5.16 -3.79 15.22
CA SER A 81 4.51 -2.51 14.91
C SER A 81 3.29 -2.18 15.78
N LEU A 82 2.81 -3.13 16.59
CA LEU A 82 1.77 -2.89 17.59
C LEU A 82 2.34 -2.56 18.97
N GLY A 83 3.68 -2.49 19.12
CA GLY A 83 4.34 -2.30 20.40
C GLY A 83 4.35 -3.54 21.29
N GLU A 84 4.01 -4.71 20.74
CA GLU A 84 4.03 -5.97 21.48
C GLU A 84 5.47 -6.48 21.59
N ALA A 85 5.85 -6.90 22.79
CA ALA A 85 7.16 -7.48 23.02
C ALA A 85 7.30 -8.81 22.28
N MET A 86 8.40 -8.95 21.53
CA MET A 86 8.73 -10.15 20.80
C MET A 86 9.74 -10.98 21.60
N SER A 87 9.52 -12.29 21.69
CA SER A 87 10.51 -13.16 22.30
C SER A 87 11.76 -13.26 21.41
N GLY A 88 12.94 -13.12 21.98
CA GLY A 88 14.22 -13.16 21.27
C GLY A 88 14.63 -14.54 20.73
N SER A 89 13.70 -15.38 20.29
CA SER A 89 14.04 -16.67 19.67
C SER A 89 14.06 -16.56 18.15
N ALA A 90 15.13 -17.06 17.55
CA ALA A 90 15.28 -17.12 16.11
C ALA A 90 14.13 -17.91 15.48
N LEU A 91 13.54 -17.35 14.43
CA LEU A 91 12.60 -18.10 13.61
C LEU A 91 13.35 -19.19 12.83
N ASN A 92 12.75 -20.34 12.70
CA ASN A 92 13.32 -21.42 11.88
C ASN A 92 13.27 -21.06 10.39
N PRO A 93 14.26 -21.47 9.59
CA PRO A 93 14.23 -21.29 8.15
C PRO A 93 12.94 -21.83 7.54
N GLY A 94 12.34 -21.09 6.64
CA GLY A 94 11.06 -21.44 6.02
C GLY A 94 9.81 -21.12 6.86
N SER A 95 9.97 -20.60 8.07
CA SER A 95 8.87 -20.04 8.86
C SER A 95 8.35 -18.74 8.23
N ASN A 96 7.13 -18.40 8.58
CA ASN A 96 6.59 -17.08 8.22
C ASN A 96 7.06 -16.04 9.25
N ILE A 97 7.39 -14.86 8.76
CA ILE A 97 7.59 -13.69 9.61
C ILE A 97 6.21 -13.15 9.98
N PRO A 98 5.85 -13.05 11.26
CA PRO A 98 4.51 -12.65 11.70
C PRO A 98 4.41 -11.11 11.81
N CYS A 99 4.51 -10.42 10.67
CA CYS A 99 4.23 -8.99 10.64
C CYS A 99 2.76 -8.75 11.02
N PRO A 100 2.46 -7.82 11.94
CA PRO A 100 1.10 -7.46 12.27
C PRO A 100 0.31 -7.01 11.05
N LYS A 101 -1.00 -7.26 11.08
CA LYS A 101 -1.91 -6.73 10.09
C LYS A 101 -2.00 -5.21 10.21
N PHE A 102 -2.31 -4.55 9.10
CA PHE A 102 -2.47 -3.11 9.02
C PHE A 102 -3.62 -2.77 8.08
N ASN A 103 -4.13 -1.55 8.15
CA ASN A 103 -5.24 -1.13 7.30
C ASN A 103 -4.70 -0.50 6.00
N ALA A 104 -5.41 -0.76 4.90
CA ALA A 104 -5.17 -0.12 3.62
C ALA A 104 -5.29 1.40 3.74
N PRO A 105 -4.46 2.18 3.04
CA PRO A 105 -4.57 3.62 2.98
C PRO A 105 -5.84 4.07 2.22
N GLU A 106 -5.99 5.37 2.02
CA GLU A 106 -7.04 5.94 1.16
C GLU A 106 -6.95 5.40 -0.28
N ALA A 107 -8.03 5.59 -1.06
CA ALA A 107 -8.06 5.14 -2.45
C ALA A 107 -6.92 5.73 -3.27
N GLY A 108 -6.18 4.87 -3.95
CA GLY A 108 -4.99 5.27 -4.72
C GLY A 108 -4.19 4.08 -5.23
N THR A 109 -3.10 4.38 -5.90
CA THR A 109 -2.12 3.39 -6.34
C THR A 109 -0.80 3.71 -5.66
N TYR A 110 -0.27 2.75 -4.95
CA TYR A 110 0.90 2.92 -4.10
C TYR A 110 2.00 1.93 -4.47
N ARG A 111 3.23 2.30 -4.21
CA ARG A 111 4.34 1.35 -4.17
C ARG A 111 4.37 0.73 -2.78
N ILE A 112 4.32 -0.59 -2.71
CA ILE A 112 4.48 -1.35 -1.48
C ILE A 112 5.79 -2.11 -1.53
N ARG A 113 6.55 -2.06 -0.44
CA ARG A 113 7.84 -2.74 -0.29
C ARG A 113 7.77 -3.76 0.83
N PHE A 114 8.19 -4.97 0.53
CA PHE A 114 8.44 -6.03 1.50
C PHE A 114 9.94 -6.20 1.67
N LYS A 115 10.42 -6.07 2.87
CA LYS A 115 11.85 -6.21 3.18
C LYS A 115 12.05 -7.27 4.25
N VAL A 116 13.02 -8.13 4.04
CA VAL A 116 13.57 -9.04 5.04
C VAL A 116 15.02 -8.65 5.25
N ASP A 117 15.42 -8.40 6.48
CA ASP A 117 16.76 -7.95 6.79
C ASP A 117 17.22 -8.45 8.16
N TRP A 118 18.49 -8.31 8.43
CA TRP A 118 19.12 -8.57 9.70
C TRP A 118 19.57 -7.25 10.33
N ASN A 119 18.84 -6.73 11.29
CA ASN A 119 19.13 -5.53 12.08
C ASN A 119 18.95 -4.15 11.41
N SER A 120 18.23 -3.98 10.32
CA SER A 120 18.08 -2.67 9.72
C SER A 120 16.64 -2.30 9.44
N VAL A 121 16.18 -1.21 10.05
CA VAL A 121 14.84 -0.65 9.81
C VAL A 121 14.79 0.22 8.56
N ASP A 122 15.94 0.64 8.04
CA ASP A 122 15.95 1.44 6.81
C ASP A 122 15.28 0.70 5.65
N ALA A 123 14.69 1.46 4.74
CA ALA A 123 13.95 0.89 3.63
C ALA A 123 14.83 0.24 2.54
N GLY A 124 16.15 0.23 2.72
CA GLY A 124 17.08 -0.40 1.78
C GLY A 124 17.31 0.42 0.51
N GLY A 125 17.39 1.70 0.62
CA GLY A 125 17.67 2.63 -0.46
C GLY A 125 16.47 3.49 -0.86
N GLN A 126 16.77 4.67 -1.37
CA GLN A 126 15.79 5.58 -1.94
C GLN A 126 15.39 5.11 -3.35
N LEU A 127 14.24 5.57 -3.80
CA LEU A 127 13.81 5.35 -5.17
C LEU A 127 14.22 6.54 -6.05
N ALA A 128 14.73 6.27 -7.25
CA ALA A 128 14.87 7.28 -8.28
C ALA A 128 13.51 7.63 -8.89
N ALA A 129 13.45 8.69 -9.71
CA ALA A 129 12.21 9.11 -10.38
C ALA A 129 11.58 8.02 -11.28
N ASP A 130 12.36 7.06 -11.74
CA ASP A 130 11.90 5.89 -12.50
C ASP A 130 11.52 4.70 -11.59
N GLY A 131 11.58 4.91 -10.25
CA GLY A 131 11.26 3.90 -9.25
C GLY A 131 12.38 2.89 -8.97
N THR A 132 13.57 3.07 -9.51
CA THR A 132 14.69 2.18 -9.18
C THR A 132 15.30 2.53 -7.83
N PRO A 133 15.70 1.55 -7.01
CA PRO A 133 16.35 1.81 -5.73
C PRO A 133 17.71 2.48 -5.92
N THR A 134 17.95 3.53 -5.16
CA THR A 134 19.20 4.29 -5.14
C THR A 134 19.74 4.41 -3.70
N GLY A 135 21.00 4.78 -3.58
CA GLY A 135 21.62 5.06 -2.28
C GLY A 135 22.63 4.03 -1.80
N SER A 136 23.47 4.45 -0.86
CA SER A 136 24.61 3.67 -0.36
C SER A 136 24.23 2.56 0.61
N ASN A 137 23.09 2.68 1.27
CA ASN A 137 22.51 1.61 2.09
C ASN A 137 21.73 0.63 1.23
N GLY A 138 22.26 0.41 0.05
CA GLY A 138 21.59 -0.40 -0.94
C GLY A 138 21.03 -1.69 -0.37
N ILE A 139 20.10 -2.22 -1.08
CA ILE A 139 19.41 -3.50 -0.94
C ILE A 139 20.28 -4.62 -0.35
N LEU A 140 21.58 -4.47 -0.41
CA LEU A 140 22.55 -5.49 -0.03
C LEU A 140 23.15 -5.33 1.36
N ALA A 141 22.87 -4.22 2.05
CA ALA A 141 23.25 -4.09 3.45
C ALA A 141 22.57 -5.21 4.23
N ASN A 142 23.25 -5.79 5.16
CA ASN A 142 22.73 -6.84 6.07
C ASN A 142 22.20 -8.12 5.40
N ARG A 143 22.55 -8.40 4.16
CA ARG A 143 22.14 -9.62 3.44
C ARG A 143 20.64 -9.81 3.26
N GLY A 144 19.88 -8.74 3.30
CA GLY A 144 18.44 -8.76 3.14
C GLY A 144 17.95 -9.00 1.72
N THR A 145 16.65 -9.05 1.56
CA THR A 145 15.93 -9.14 0.30
C THR A 145 14.80 -8.13 0.29
N ILE A 146 14.60 -7.47 -0.83
CA ILE A 146 13.53 -6.50 -1.05
C ILE A 146 12.68 -6.94 -2.23
N ILE A 147 11.37 -6.84 -2.06
CA ILE A 147 10.38 -7.01 -3.13
C ILE A 147 9.51 -5.75 -3.14
N ASP A 148 9.47 -5.08 -4.28
CA ASP A 148 8.55 -3.98 -4.53
C ASP A 148 7.40 -4.45 -5.43
N ALA A 149 6.18 -4.03 -5.10
CA ALA A 149 4.99 -4.32 -5.88
C ALA A 149 4.09 -3.07 -5.94
N THR A 150 3.02 -3.15 -6.71
CA THR A 150 1.96 -2.12 -6.72
C THR A 150 0.81 -2.58 -5.85
N LEU A 151 0.36 -1.75 -4.93
CA LEU A 151 -0.88 -1.90 -4.17
C LEU A 151 -1.93 -0.98 -4.80
N LYS A 152 -3.07 -1.55 -5.20
CA LYS A 152 -4.22 -0.78 -5.71
C LYS A 152 -5.30 -0.72 -4.64
N VAL A 153 -5.55 0.46 -4.11
CA VAL A 153 -6.65 0.69 -3.17
C VAL A 153 -7.78 1.33 -3.94
N VAL A 154 -8.85 0.57 -4.15
CA VAL A 154 -9.99 0.97 -4.98
C VAL A 154 -11.13 1.35 -4.05
N GLY A 155 -11.43 2.65 -3.97
CA GLY A 155 -12.62 3.12 -3.27
C GLY A 155 -13.88 2.73 -4.01
N GLU A 156 -15.01 2.67 -3.29
CA GLU A 156 -16.29 2.61 -3.97
C GLU A 156 -16.36 3.75 -5.00
N GLU A 157 -16.66 3.41 -6.23
CA GLU A 157 -17.01 4.44 -7.20
C GLU A 157 -18.27 5.18 -6.72
N THR A 158 -18.08 6.23 -5.95
CA THR A 158 -19.16 7.18 -5.64
C THR A 158 -19.49 8.06 -6.84
N GLY A 159 -19.18 7.57 -8.02
CA GLY A 159 -19.58 8.15 -9.30
C GLY A 159 -20.88 7.52 -9.74
N ILE A 160 -21.78 8.33 -10.24
CA ILE A 160 -22.89 7.86 -11.10
C ILE A 160 -22.21 7.08 -12.23
N GLY A 161 -22.15 5.74 -12.07
CA GLY A 161 -21.62 4.85 -13.10
C GLY A 161 -22.33 5.22 -14.40
N GLU A 162 -21.57 5.32 -15.50
CA GLU A 162 -22.17 5.44 -16.80
C GLU A 162 -23.30 4.41 -16.90
N LEU A 163 -24.54 4.87 -16.83
CA LEU A 163 -25.66 4.02 -17.17
C LEU A 163 -25.46 3.66 -18.65
N LYS A 164 -24.74 2.56 -18.90
CA LYS A 164 -24.77 1.87 -20.18
C LYS A 164 -26.19 1.35 -20.33
N GLY A 165 -27.06 2.22 -20.80
CA GLY A 165 -28.36 1.83 -21.31
C GLY A 165 -28.12 0.85 -22.44
N GLU A 166 -28.36 -0.41 -22.21
CA GLU A 166 -28.60 -1.35 -23.30
C GLU A 166 -29.82 -0.83 -24.05
N ASN A 167 -29.62 -0.68 -25.36
CA ASN A 167 -30.55 -0.35 -26.40
C ASN A 167 -30.81 1.12 -26.72
N GLY A 168 -30.22 1.46 -27.84
CA GLY A 168 -30.48 2.51 -28.80
C GLY A 168 -31.90 3.08 -28.86
N ASN A 169 -32.15 4.03 -28.01
CA ASN A 169 -33.04 5.11 -28.28
C ASN A 169 -32.41 6.36 -27.69
N GLN A 170 -31.87 7.25 -28.50
CA GLN A 170 -31.42 8.57 -28.10
C GLN A 170 -32.64 9.40 -27.67
N GLY A 171 -33.20 9.01 -26.53
CA GLY A 171 -34.27 9.74 -25.87
C GLY A 171 -33.74 11.02 -25.29
N THR A 172 -34.37 12.13 -25.60
CA THR A 172 -34.15 13.46 -25.06
C THR A 172 -34.63 13.52 -23.57
N GLU A 173 -34.22 12.57 -22.74
CA GLU A 173 -34.62 12.54 -21.35
C GLU A 173 -33.65 13.40 -20.50
N PHE A 174 -34.26 14.24 -19.67
CA PHE A 174 -33.54 15.09 -18.72
C PHE A 174 -33.80 14.59 -17.31
N PHE A 175 -32.76 14.60 -16.50
CA PHE A 175 -32.86 14.28 -15.08
C PHE A 175 -32.39 15.49 -14.25
N ASP A 176 -33.08 15.78 -13.18
CA ASP A 176 -32.62 16.76 -12.20
C ASP A 176 -31.40 16.24 -11.42
N LEU A 177 -30.76 17.08 -10.60
CA LEU A 177 -29.59 16.70 -9.82
C LEU A 177 -29.89 15.65 -8.73
N SER A 178 -31.15 15.32 -8.49
CA SER A 178 -31.58 14.25 -7.59
C SER A 178 -31.92 12.95 -8.34
N GLY A 179 -31.65 12.89 -9.66
CA GLY A 179 -31.90 11.72 -10.49
C GLY A 179 -33.36 11.52 -10.88
N ARG A 180 -34.26 12.49 -10.67
CA ARG A 180 -35.65 12.42 -11.10
C ARG A 180 -35.79 12.90 -12.53
N LYS A 181 -36.63 12.22 -13.32
CA LYS A 181 -36.94 12.63 -14.68
C LYS A 181 -37.58 14.02 -14.69
N ALA A 182 -36.96 14.94 -15.41
CA ALA A 182 -37.40 16.32 -15.51
C ALA A 182 -38.16 16.55 -16.84
N ASN A 183 -39.09 17.53 -16.82
CA ASN A 183 -39.85 17.90 -17.99
C ASN A 183 -39.07 18.91 -18.84
N ALA A 184 -39.11 18.79 -20.15
CA ALA A 184 -38.34 19.62 -21.07
C ALA A 184 -38.67 21.13 -21.00
N SER A 185 -39.76 21.52 -20.31
CA SER A 185 -40.17 22.90 -20.08
C SER A 185 -39.63 23.52 -18.78
N GLN A 186 -38.93 22.76 -17.95
CA GLN A 186 -38.38 23.26 -16.69
C GLN A 186 -37.04 23.99 -16.93
N HIS A 187 -36.87 25.14 -16.26
CA HIS A 187 -35.60 25.85 -16.24
C HIS A 187 -34.76 25.38 -15.04
N GLY A 188 -33.46 25.17 -15.25
CA GLY A 188 -32.55 24.74 -14.19
C GLY A 188 -31.32 23.98 -14.72
N VAL A 189 -30.69 23.24 -13.81
CA VAL A 189 -29.53 22.40 -14.13
C VAL A 189 -29.98 20.95 -14.20
N PHE A 190 -29.71 20.29 -15.32
CA PHE A 190 -30.14 18.92 -15.61
C PHE A 190 -28.97 18.08 -16.08
N ILE A 191 -29.14 16.77 -16.03
CA ILE A 191 -28.26 15.79 -16.65
C ILE A 191 -28.95 15.24 -17.89
N GLN A 192 -28.30 15.32 -19.04
CA GLN A 192 -28.74 14.73 -20.30
C GLN A 192 -27.58 13.96 -20.92
N ASN A 193 -27.75 12.68 -21.17
CA ASN A 193 -26.71 11.81 -21.72
C ASN A 193 -25.40 11.88 -20.91
N GLY A 194 -25.48 11.87 -19.59
CA GLY A 194 -24.32 11.98 -18.70
C GLY A 194 -23.65 13.36 -18.64
N LYS A 195 -24.19 14.38 -19.34
CA LYS A 195 -23.64 15.74 -19.37
C LYS A 195 -24.55 16.73 -18.66
N LYS A 196 -23.94 17.68 -17.94
CA LYS A 196 -24.64 18.80 -17.32
C LYS A 196 -25.15 19.76 -18.39
N VAL A 197 -26.45 20.02 -18.37
CA VAL A 197 -27.14 20.97 -19.26
C VAL A 197 -27.84 22.03 -18.41
N VAL A 198 -27.74 23.28 -18.80
CA VAL A 198 -28.47 24.42 -18.17
C VAL A 198 -29.51 24.89 -19.17
N ARG A 199 -30.75 25.08 -18.70
CA ARG A 199 -31.87 25.61 -19.50
C ARG A 199 -32.58 26.75 -18.79
#